data_c3ffe358e97551aa3ca406ad5143cdaf
#
_entry.id   c3ffe358e97551aa3ca406ad5143cdaf
#
_cell.length_a   1.000
_cell.length_b   1.000
_cell.length_c   1.000
_cell.angle_alpha   90.00
_cell.angle_beta   90.00
_cell.angle_gamma   90.00
#
_symmetry.space_group_name_H-M   'P 1'
#
loop_
_entity.id
_entity.type
_entity.pdbx_description
1 polymer ?
#
loop_
_entity_poly.entity_id
_entity_poly.type
_entity_poly.pdbx_seq_one_letter_code
_entity_poly.pdbx_strand_id
1 'polypeptide(L)'
;MIHHVALNVKDYDWYVRFFEEVFEMTVERQKGEAPKRQVWFNEGIQLNEVEDMGEMGSMYSHIGIASDDWDTVIERAVARGCKQYTDKKHWFDMPDGFAIELKKPRE
;
A
#
# COMPACT_ATOMS: atom_id res chain seq x y z
N MET A 1 -10.55 -12.27 2.33
CA MET A 1 -10.83 -10.81 2.36
C MET A 1 -10.02 -10.17 3.47
N ILE A 2 -9.36 -9.07 3.19
CA ILE A 2 -8.65 -8.33 4.23
C ILE A 2 -9.64 -7.39 4.92
N HIS A 3 -9.73 -7.45 6.26
CA HIS A 3 -10.56 -6.51 7.01
C HIS A 3 -9.89 -5.14 7.07
N HIS A 4 -8.67 -5.11 7.58
CA HIS A 4 -7.79 -3.97 7.44
C HIS A 4 -6.37 -4.39 7.79
N VAL A 5 -5.41 -3.68 7.20
CA VAL A 5 -3.98 -3.82 7.53
C VAL A 5 -3.47 -2.43 7.85
N ALA A 6 -2.82 -2.29 9.00
CA ALA A 6 -2.25 -1.02 9.41
C ALA A 6 -0.77 -0.99 9.06
N LEU A 7 -0.35 0.05 8.36
CA LEU A 7 1.02 0.23 7.91
C LEU A 7 1.57 1.54 8.42
N ASN A 8 2.80 1.50 8.92
CA ASN A 8 3.53 2.70 9.29
C ASN A 8 4.31 3.19 8.08
N VAL A 9 4.12 4.44 7.69
CA VAL A 9 4.74 5.00 6.51
C VAL A 9 5.32 6.37 6.81
N LYS A 10 6.44 6.71 6.16
CA LYS A 10 7.07 8.03 6.32
C LYS A 10 6.44 9.06 5.40
N ASP A 11 6.33 8.75 4.12
CA ASP A 11 5.79 9.68 3.13
C ASP A 11 4.28 9.49 3.01
N TYR A 12 3.58 9.95 4.03
CA TYR A 12 2.15 9.78 4.17
C TYR A 12 1.37 10.23 2.92
N ASP A 13 1.66 11.42 2.41
CA ASP A 13 0.94 11.96 1.26
C ASP A 13 1.14 11.11 0.01
N TRP A 14 2.36 10.62 -0.20
CA TRP A 14 2.65 9.74 -1.32
C TRP A 14 1.83 8.45 -1.24
N TYR A 15 1.79 7.84 -0.05
CA TYR A 15 1.04 6.59 0.14
C TYR A 15 -0.46 6.78 -0.03
N VAL A 16 -1.03 7.88 0.47
CA VAL A 16 -2.44 8.18 0.27
C VAL A 16 -2.76 8.26 -1.22
N ARG A 17 -1.98 9.02 -1.98
CA ARG A 17 -2.16 9.12 -3.43
C ARG A 17 -1.96 7.80 -4.14
N PHE A 18 -0.97 7.02 -3.69
CA PHE A 18 -0.69 5.73 -4.29
C PHE A 18 -1.92 4.82 -4.21
N PHE A 19 -2.49 4.66 -3.03
CA PHE A 19 -3.64 3.77 -2.87
C PHE A 19 -4.88 4.30 -3.59
N GLU A 20 -5.06 5.61 -3.64
CA GLU A 20 -6.17 6.22 -4.39
C GLU A 20 -6.00 6.06 -5.90
N GLU A 21 -4.81 6.32 -6.43
CA GLU A 21 -4.59 6.37 -7.88
C GLU A 21 -4.29 4.99 -8.50
N VAL A 22 -3.57 4.13 -7.78
CA VAL A 22 -3.18 2.81 -8.30
C VAL A 22 -4.28 1.79 -8.08
N PHE A 23 -4.85 1.75 -6.88
CA PHE A 23 -5.86 0.76 -6.53
C PHE A 23 -7.27 1.31 -6.48
N GLU A 24 -7.45 2.60 -6.74
CA GLU A 24 -8.76 3.27 -6.72
C GLU A 24 -9.46 3.13 -5.38
N MET A 25 -8.68 3.11 -4.29
CA MET A 25 -9.23 3.05 -2.95
C MET A 25 -9.84 4.39 -2.55
N THR A 26 -10.83 4.32 -1.68
CA THR A 26 -11.59 5.49 -1.23
C THR A 26 -11.38 5.72 0.25
N VAL A 27 -11.12 6.98 0.63
CA VAL A 27 -10.91 7.35 2.03
C VAL A 27 -12.22 7.27 2.79
N GLU A 28 -12.23 6.49 3.86
CA GLU A 28 -13.36 6.41 4.79
C GLU A 28 -13.22 7.49 5.86
N ARG A 29 -12.02 7.63 6.44
CA ARG A 29 -11.80 8.51 7.59
C ARG A 29 -10.36 8.95 7.67
N GLN A 30 -10.13 10.16 8.16
CA GLN A 30 -8.79 10.67 8.49
C GLN A 30 -8.80 11.19 9.90
N LYS A 31 -7.64 11.14 10.58
CA LYS A 31 -7.47 11.59 11.95
C LYS A 31 -6.06 12.15 12.16
N GLY A 32 -5.98 13.14 13.05
CA GLY A 32 -4.69 13.68 13.48
C GLY A 32 -4.12 14.72 12.56
N GLU A 33 -2.99 15.25 12.97
CA GLU A 33 -2.24 16.27 12.24
C GLU A 33 -0.81 15.84 12.04
N ALA A 34 -0.16 16.37 10.98
CA ALA A 34 1.24 16.10 10.73
C ALA A 34 2.09 16.44 11.97
N PRO A 35 3.05 15.60 12.37
CA PRO A 35 3.54 14.40 11.68
C PRO A 35 2.91 13.08 12.17
N LYS A 36 1.70 13.09 12.66
CA LYS A 36 1.02 11.90 13.21
C LYS A 36 -0.37 11.72 12.63
N ARG A 37 -0.47 11.80 11.31
CA ARG A 37 -1.74 11.62 10.62
C ARG A 37 -2.07 10.14 10.42
N GLN A 38 -3.35 9.83 10.36
CA GLN A 38 -3.84 8.48 10.06
C GLN A 38 -4.95 8.56 9.03
N VAL A 39 -5.02 7.56 8.17
CA VAL A 39 -6.11 7.44 7.19
C VAL A 39 -6.56 5.99 7.13
N TRP A 40 -7.87 5.81 6.98
CA TRP A 40 -8.50 4.51 6.78
C TRP A 40 -9.19 4.52 5.43
N PHE A 41 -8.87 3.53 4.61
CA PHE A 41 -9.54 3.33 3.32
C PHE A 41 -10.65 2.31 3.49
N ASN A 42 -11.75 2.51 2.77
CA ASN A 42 -12.89 1.59 2.80
C ASN A 42 -12.50 0.16 2.44
N GLU A 43 -11.46 0.01 1.64
CA GLU A 43 -11.00 -1.29 1.14
C GLU A 43 -10.08 -2.03 2.10
N GLY A 44 -9.85 -1.50 3.31
CA GLY A 44 -9.19 -2.23 4.38
C GLY A 44 -7.75 -1.86 4.67
N ILE A 45 -7.23 -0.79 4.09
CA ILE A 45 -5.88 -0.29 4.40
C ILE A 45 -5.98 0.87 5.39
N GLN A 46 -5.12 0.84 6.40
CA GLN A 46 -4.90 1.97 7.32
C GLN A 46 -3.44 2.39 7.19
N LEU A 47 -3.21 3.68 7.02
CA LEU A 47 -1.86 4.25 7.00
C LEU A 47 -1.66 5.11 8.24
N ASN A 48 -0.52 4.90 8.90
CA ASN A 48 -0.11 5.70 10.05
C ASN A 48 1.16 6.45 9.69
N GLU A 49 1.13 7.77 9.79
CA GLU A 49 2.31 8.57 9.53
C GLU A 49 3.31 8.44 10.69
N VAL A 50 4.57 8.15 10.35
CA VAL A 50 5.66 8.07 11.33
C VAL A 50 6.86 8.85 10.81
N GLU A 51 7.64 9.43 11.73
CA GLU A 51 8.87 10.13 11.37
C GLU A 51 10.03 9.17 11.15
N ASP A 52 10.01 8.05 11.87
CA ASP A 52 11.06 7.03 11.80
C ASP A 52 10.40 5.65 11.75
N MET A 53 10.78 4.85 10.77
CA MET A 53 10.27 3.48 10.65
C MET A 53 10.76 2.58 11.77
N GLY A 54 11.99 2.78 12.24
CA GLY A 54 12.57 1.91 13.24
C GLY A 54 12.56 0.45 12.81
N GLU A 55 12.60 -0.45 13.77
CA GLU A 55 12.50 -1.89 13.49
C GLU A 55 11.07 -2.34 13.17
N MET A 56 10.09 -1.54 13.56
CA MET A 56 8.67 -1.90 13.40
C MET A 56 8.24 -1.92 11.93
N GLY A 57 8.88 -1.11 11.09
CA GLY A 57 8.54 -1.05 9.67
C GLY A 57 8.83 -2.33 8.91
N SER A 58 9.70 -3.20 9.45
CA SER A 58 10.07 -4.45 8.80
C SER A 58 9.15 -5.62 9.15
N MET A 59 8.13 -5.42 9.98
CA MET A 59 7.25 -6.50 10.43
C MET A 59 6.38 -7.10 9.34
N TYR A 60 6.15 -6.37 8.26
CA TYR A 60 5.27 -6.82 7.20
C TYR A 60 6.07 -7.26 5.98
N SER A 61 6.06 -8.58 5.70
CA SER A 61 6.75 -9.09 4.52
C SER A 61 6.00 -8.76 3.24
N HIS A 62 4.69 -8.80 3.28
CA HIS A 62 3.86 -8.46 2.12
C HIS A 62 2.39 -8.33 2.51
N ILE A 63 1.64 -7.72 1.61
CA ILE A 63 0.18 -7.63 1.69
C ILE A 63 -0.38 -8.22 0.40
N GLY A 64 -1.38 -9.07 0.52
CA GLY A 64 -2.11 -9.58 -0.63
C GLY A 64 -3.27 -8.66 -0.99
N ILE A 65 -3.32 -8.19 -2.21
CA ILE A 65 -4.39 -7.33 -2.71
C ILE A 65 -4.98 -7.94 -3.96
N ALA A 66 -6.29 -8.17 -3.94
CA ALA A 66 -6.98 -8.75 -5.08
C ALA A 66 -7.21 -7.71 -6.16
N SER A 67 -6.91 -8.07 -7.40
CA SER A 67 -7.18 -7.24 -8.57
C SER A 67 -7.41 -8.13 -9.78
N ASP A 68 -8.30 -7.73 -10.65
CA ASP A 68 -8.57 -8.44 -11.92
C ASP A 68 -7.75 -7.88 -13.10
N ASP A 69 -6.93 -6.84 -12.85
CA ASP A 69 -6.11 -6.22 -13.88
C ASP A 69 -4.70 -5.95 -13.37
N TRP A 70 -3.91 -7.01 -13.26
CA TRP A 70 -2.55 -6.93 -12.73
C TRP A 70 -1.63 -6.04 -13.57
N ASP A 71 -1.74 -6.11 -14.89
CA ASP A 71 -0.86 -5.37 -15.78
C ASP A 71 -1.00 -3.86 -15.57
N THR A 72 -2.23 -3.37 -15.47
CA THR A 72 -2.49 -1.95 -15.23
C THR A 72 -1.98 -1.52 -13.84
N VAL A 73 -2.22 -2.35 -12.83
CA VAL A 73 -1.76 -2.05 -11.46
C VAL A 73 -0.24 -1.96 -11.41
N ILE A 74 0.45 -2.93 -12.00
CA ILE A 74 1.92 -2.95 -12.01
C ILE A 74 2.46 -1.74 -12.76
N GLU A 75 1.90 -1.41 -13.91
CA GLU A 75 2.32 -0.24 -14.68
C GLU A 75 2.20 1.04 -13.86
N ARG A 76 1.06 1.23 -13.16
CA ARG A 76 0.84 2.39 -12.31
C ARG A 76 1.81 2.44 -11.13
N ALA A 77 2.08 1.27 -10.53
CA ALA A 77 2.98 1.18 -9.38
C ALA A 77 4.42 1.51 -9.78
N VAL A 78 4.90 0.93 -10.87
CA VAL A 78 6.27 1.17 -11.37
C VAL A 78 6.45 2.64 -11.75
N ALA A 79 5.45 3.25 -12.39
CA ALA A 79 5.49 4.67 -12.74
C ALA A 79 5.63 5.57 -11.52
N ARG A 80 5.28 5.09 -10.33
CA ARG A 80 5.34 5.85 -9.07
C ARG A 80 6.54 5.47 -8.19
N GLY A 81 7.44 4.65 -8.71
CA GLY A 81 8.68 4.32 -8.02
C GLY A 81 8.73 2.96 -7.32
N CYS A 82 7.71 2.13 -7.50
CA CYS A 82 7.75 0.77 -6.99
C CYS A 82 8.63 -0.11 -7.88
N LYS A 83 9.20 -1.15 -7.31
CA LYS A 83 10.10 -2.04 -8.03
C LYS A 83 9.44 -3.39 -8.24
N GLN A 84 9.19 -3.73 -9.50
CA GLN A 84 8.63 -5.03 -9.86
C GLN A 84 9.66 -6.13 -9.68
N TYR A 85 9.23 -7.31 -9.21
CA TYR A 85 10.09 -8.48 -9.13
C TYR A 85 10.35 -9.03 -10.54
N THR A 86 11.57 -9.49 -10.77
CA THR A 86 11.94 -10.05 -12.07
C THR A 86 11.44 -11.47 -12.27
N ASP A 87 11.31 -12.23 -11.18
CA ASP A 87 10.90 -13.64 -11.21
C ASP A 87 9.45 -13.89 -10.80
N LYS A 88 8.78 -12.86 -10.32
CA LYS A 88 7.38 -12.95 -9.86
C LYS A 88 6.62 -11.74 -10.37
N LYS A 89 5.94 -11.90 -11.49
CA LYS A 89 5.31 -10.77 -12.20
C LYS A 89 4.21 -10.08 -11.41
N HIS A 90 3.61 -10.74 -10.44
CA HIS A 90 2.52 -10.19 -9.64
C HIS A 90 2.98 -9.64 -8.28
N TRP A 91 4.27 -9.40 -8.14
CA TRP A 91 4.87 -8.84 -6.93
C TRP A 91 5.61 -7.55 -7.23
N PHE A 92 5.54 -6.60 -6.32
CA PHE A 92 6.40 -5.42 -6.37
C PHE A 92 6.70 -4.93 -4.96
N ASP A 93 7.86 -4.26 -4.81
CA ASP A 93 8.26 -3.65 -3.55
C ASP A 93 7.83 -2.19 -3.50
N MET A 94 7.33 -1.78 -2.33
CA MET A 94 7.04 -0.40 -2.02
C MET A 94 8.34 0.34 -1.68
N PRO A 95 8.38 1.69 -1.81
CA PRO A 95 9.60 2.43 -1.49
C PRO A 95 10.14 2.21 -0.08
N ASP A 96 9.29 1.95 0.89
CA ASP A 96 9.70 1.68 2.27
C ASP A 96 10.05 0.22 2.54
N GLY A 97 10.05 -0.62 1.51
CA GLY A 97 10.63 -1.96 1.57
C GLY A 97 9.68 -3.12 1.81
N PHE A 98 8.40 -2.88 2.05
CA PHE A 98 7.47 -4.01 2.13
C PHE A 98 6.92 -4.36 0.75
N ALA A 99 6.51 -5.62 0.59
CA ALA A 99 6.07 -6.13 -0.69
C ALA A 99 4.55 -6.16 -0.81
N ILE A 100 4.06 -5.96 -2.02
CA ILE A 100 2.66 -6.19 -2.38
C ILE A 100 2.60 -7.40 -3.30
N GLU A 101 1.71 -8.32 -2.97
CA GLU A 101 1.38 -9.45 -3.83
C GLU A 101 0.01 -9.24 -4.44
N LEU A 102 -0.10 -9.24 -5.76
CA LEU A 102 -1.40 -9.17 -6.41
C LEU A 102 -2.02 -10.55 -6.46
N LYS A 103 -3.30 -10.61 -6.11
CA LYS A 103 -4.10 -11.84 -6.13
C LYS A 103 -5.28 -11.63 -7.06
N LYS A 104 -5.84 -12.74 -7.57
CA LYS A 104 -7.09 -12.66 -8.31
C LYS A 104 -8.25 -12.54 -7.33
N PRO A 105 -9.32 -11.80 -7.69
CA PRO A 105 -10.49 -11.72 -6.84
C PRO A 105 -11.09 -13.11 -6.60
N ARG A 106 -11.62 -13.29 -5.42
CA ARG A 106 -12.36 -14.52 -5.10
C ARG A 106 -13.73 -14.46 -5.74
N GLU A 107 -14.13 -15.57 -6.31
CA GLU A 107 -15.47 -15.69 -6.89
C GLU A 107 -16.50 -16.01 -5.82
#